data_3fb647a920d49fae7a516c6d6c44827e
#
_entry.id   3fb647a920d49fae7a516c6d6c44827e
#
_cell.length_a   1.000
_cell.length_b   1.000
_cell.length_c   1.000
_cell.angle_alpha   90.00
_cell.angle_beta   90.00
_cell.angle_gamma   90.00
#
_symmetry.space_group_name_H-M   'P 1'
#
loop_
_entity.id
_entity.type
_entity.pdbx_description
1 polymer ?
#
loop_
_entity_poly.entity_id
_entity_poly.type
_entity_poly.pdbx_seq_one_letter_code
_entity_poly.pdbx_strand_id
1 'polypeptide(L)'
;FIDLCRGPHVPSTGKLKVFKLMRVAGAYWRGDSKNEMLQRIYGTAWAKKEDQEAYLKMLEEADKRDHRRLGAQLDLFHMEESAPGMVFWHPKGWTLWQQVEQYMRRVYLENGYLEVRGPSVLPRSLWETTGHWDNYRENMFVTESEKRDYALKPMNCPGHILIYNKGVKSYRDLPLRFGEFG
;
A
#
# COMPACT_ATOMS: atom_id res chain seq x y z
N PHE A 1 -29.61 -22.72 -5.45
CA PHE A 1 -28.94 -21.48 -5.78
C PHE A 1 -27.84 -21.76 -6.81
N ILE A 2 -27.89 -21.11 -7.93
CA ILE A 2 -26.94 -21.28 -9.04
C ILE A 2 -26.34 -19.91 -9.31
N ASP A 3 -25.01 -19.82 -9.32
CA ASP A 3 -24.28 -18.59 -9.61
C ASP A 3 -22.97 -18.89 -10.31
N LEU A 4 -22.39 -17.86 -10.93
CA LEU A 4 -21.08 -17.93 -11.60
C LEU A 4 -19.95 -17.82 -10.58
N CYS A 5 -19.01 -18.76 -10.67
CA CYS A 5 -17.81 -18.75 -9.85
C CYS A 5 -16.66 -19.39 -10.65
N ARG A 6 -15.43 -19.07 -10.29
CA ARG A 6 -14.25 -19.61 -10.96
C ARG A 6 -13.87 -21.01 -10.49
N GLY A 7 -14.57 -21.56 -9.48
CA GLY A 7 -14.22 -22.85 -8.88
C GLY A 7 -12.78 -22.91 -8.29
N PRO A 8 -12.35 -24.06 -7.81
CA PRO A 8 -13.12 -25.29 -7.69
C PRO A 8 -14.23 -25.22 -6.65
N HIS A 9 -15.22 -26.11 -6.76
CA HIS A 9 -16.34 -26.20 -5.83
C HIS A 9 -16.28 -27.49 -5.00
N VAL A 10 -16.83 -27.44 -3.79
CA VAL A 10 -17.12 -28.66 -3.04
C VAL A 10 -18.35 -29.35 -3.65
N PRO A 11 -18.42 -30.70 -3.62
CA PRO A 11 -19.55 -31.44 -4.21
C PRO A 11 -20.90 -31.13 -3.58
N SER A 12 -20.92 -30.73 -2.32
CA SER A 12 -22.12 -30.39 -1.55
C SER A 12 -21.76 -29.47 -0.39
N THR A 13 -22.63 -28.50 -0.08
CA THR A 13 -22.51 -27.64 1.11
C THR A 13 -22.50 -28.42 2.42
N GLY A 14 -23.07 -29.63 2.45
CA GLY A 14 -23.00 -30.55 3.60
C GLY A 14 -21.57 -31.00 3.96
N LYS A 15 -20.58 -30.76 3.10
CA LYS A 15 -19.16 -30.99 3.41
C LYS A 15 -18.55 -29.86 4.24
N LEU A 16 -19.17 -28.68 4.26
CA LEU A 16 -18.71 -27.50 5.01
C LEU A 16 -19.29 -27.56 6.45
N LYS A 17 -18.68 -28.38 7.29
CA LYS A 17 -19.15 -28.60 8.67
C LYS A 17 -18.65 -27.53 9.66
N VAL A 18 -17.48 -26.98 9.42
CA VAL A 18 -16.85 -25.96 10.27
C VAL A 18 -16.81 -24.67 9.48
N PHE A 19 -17.77 -23.78 9.72
CA PHE A 19 -17.82 -22.47 9.08
C PHE A 19 -18.33 -21.41 10.05
N LYS A 20 -18.08 -20.15 9.74
CA LYS A 20 -18.61 -19.00 10.49
C LYS A 20 -18.91 -17.86 9.51
N LEU A 21 -20.10 -17.28 9.64
CA LEU A 21 -20.43 -16.01 9.00
C LEU A 21 -19.82 -14.88 9.82
N MET A 22 -19.06 -14.01 9.16
CA MET A 22 -18.23 -13.00 9.82
C MET A 22 -18.88 -11.62 9.83
N ARG A 23 -19.31 -11.16 8.66
CA ARG A 23 -19.91 -9.83 8.50
C ARG A 23 -20.77 -9.74 7.25
N VAL A 24 -21.62 -8.71 7.23
CA VAL A 24 -22.38 -8.28 6.04
C VAL A 24 -21.91 -6.89 5.66
N ALA A 25 -21.80 -6.62 4.37
CA ALA A 25 -21.47 -5.29 3.83
C ALA A 25 -22.26 -5.04 2.55
N GLY A 26 -22.51 -3.77 2.22
CA GLY A 26 -23.02 -3.38 0.92
C GLY A 26 -21.97 -3.66 -0.17
N ALA A 27 -22.44 -4.06 -1.35
CA ALA A 27 -21.60 -4.21 -2.53
C ALA A 27 -22.41 -3.89 -3.78
N TYR A 28 -21.94 -2.99 -4.61
CA TYR A 28 -22.57 -2.70 -5.88
C TYR A 28 -22.40 -3.88 -6.86
N TRP A 29 -23.47 -4.20 -7.59
CA TRP A 29 -23.43 -5.24 -8.60
C TRP A 29 -22.31 -4.97 -9.61
N ARG A 30 -21.43 -5.95 -9.83
CA ARG A 30 -20.24 -5.86 -10.68
C ARG A 30 -19.24 -4.74 -10.33
N GLY A 31 -19.32 -4.21 -9.11
CA GLY A 31 -18.39 -3.16 -8.64
C GLY A 31 -18.69 -1.74 -9.17
N ASP A 32 -19.77 -1.55 -9.91
CA ASP A 32 -20.16 -0.24 -10.43
C ASP A 32 -21.18 0.41 -9.48
N SER A 33 -20.86 1.60 -8.97
CA SER A 33 -21.69 2.37 -8.04
C SER A 33 -23.03 2.84 -8.63
N LYS A 34 -23.20 2.76 -9.94
CA LYS A 34 -24.46 3.06 -10.64
C LYS A 34 -25.44 1.90 -10.62
N ASN A 35 -24.96 0.70 -10.35
CA ASN A 35 -25.80 -0.48 -10.25
C ASN A 35 -26.41 -0.61 -8.86
N GLU A 36 -27.38 -1.52 -8.72
CA GLU A 36 -28.03 -1.79 -7.45
C GLU A 36 -27.06 -2.27 -6.38
N MET A 37 -27.30 -1.83 -5.15
CA MET A 37 -26.52 -2.24 -3.99
C MET A 37 -27.07 -3.56 -3.45
N LEU A 38 -26.25 -4.58 -3.44
CA LEU A 38 -26.52 -5.90 -2.89
C LEU A 38 -25.86 -6.05 -1.50
N GLN A 39 -26.27 -7.07 -0.78
CA GLN A 39 -25.64 -7.48 0.47
C GLN A 39 -24.60 -8.56 0.18
N ARG A 40 -23.36 -8.29 0.61
CA ARG A 40 -22.27 -9.26 0.54
C ARG A 40 -22.05 -9.87 1.92
N ILE A 41 -22.21 -11.17 2.01
CA ILE A 41 -21.97 -11.93 3.24
C ILE A 41 -20.58 -12.52 3.16
N TYR A 42 -19.76 -12.21 4.17
CA TYR A 42 -18.43 -12.76 4.33
C TYR A 42 -18.42 -13.88 5.35
N GLY A 43 -17.73 -14.95 5.03
CA GLY A 43 -17.60 -16.10 5.91
C GLY A 43 -16.26 -16.80 5.73
N THR A 44 -15.98 -17.73 6.63
CA THR A 44 -14.81 -18.61 6.56
C THR A 44 -15.23 -20.06 6.80
N ALA A 45 -14.57 -21.01 6.14
CA ALA A 45 -14.81 -22.44 6.31
C ALA A 45 -13.47 -23.17 6.46
N TRP A 46 -13.45 -24.20 7.30
CA TRP A 46 -12.25 -24.89 7.72
C TRP A 46 -12.45 -26.41 7.75
N ALA A 47 -11.39 -27.16 7.61
CA ALA A 47 -11.42 -28.60 7.73
C ALA A 47 -11.60 -29.05 9.19
N LYS A 48 -11.01 -28.31 10.14
CA LYS A 48 -11.05 -28.60 11.57
C LYS A 48 -11.52 -27.37 12.37
N LYS A 49 -12.18 -27.64 13.49
CA LYS A 49 -12.67 -26.59 14.39
C LYS A 49 -11.53 -25.82 15.06
N GLU A 50 -10.47 -26.52 15.41
CA GLU A 50 -9.29 -25.93 16.06
C GLU A 50 -8.63 -24.86 15.15
N ASP A 51 -8.58 -25.12 13.84
CA ASP A 51 -8.02 -24.16 12.86
C ASP A 51 -8.90 -22.90 12.76
N GLN A 52 -10.23 -23.07 12.79
CA GLN A 52 -11.15 -21.95 12.83
C GLN A 52 -10.98 -21.11 14.10
N GLU A 53 -10.90 -21.75 15.26
CA GLU A 53 -10.72 -21.08 16.55
C GLU A 53 -9.39 -20.32 16.60
N ALA A 54 -8.30 -20.92 16.10
CA ALA A 54 -6.99 -20.28 15.96
C ALA A 54 -7.06 -19.03 15.07
N TYR A 55 -7.74 -19.13 13.93
CA TYR A 55 -7.95 -18.00 13.02
C TYR A 55 -8.78 -16.87 13.66
N LEU A 56 -9.87 -17.21 14.33
CA LEU A 56 -10.70 -16.20 15.01
C LEU A 56 -9.95 -15.49 16.12
N LYS A 57 -9.14 -16.23 16.89
CA LYS A 57 -8.25 -15.65 17.91
C LYS A 57 -7.21 -14.74 17.28
N MET A 58 -6.61 -15.14 16.14
CA MET A 58 -5.68 -14.30 15.40
C MET A 58 -6.32 -12.98 14.97
N LEU A 59 -7.58 -13.01 14.47
CA LEU A 59 -8.31 -11.79 14.09
C LEU A 59 -8.60 -10.90 15.30
N GLU A 60 -8.98 -11.47 16.43
CA GLU A 60 -9.19 -10.71 17.67
C GLU A 60 -7.90 -10.04 18.14
N GLU A 61 -6.77 -10.75 18.10
CA GLU A 61 -5.48 -10.19 18.45
C GLU A 61 -5.03 -9.10 17.44
N ALA A 62 -5.34 -9.27 16.15
CA ALA A 62 -5.07 -8.27 15.14
C ALA A 62 -5.87 -6.98 15.37
N ASP A 63 -7.16 -7.10 15.76
CA ASP A 63 -8.00 -5.96 16.08
C ASP A 63 -7.48 -5.18 17.30
N LYS A 64 -6.99 -5.88 18.32
CA LYS A 64 -6.35 -5.25 19.49
C LYS A 64 -5.10 -4.45 19.11
N ARG A 65 -4.45 -4.81 18.00
CA ARG A 65 -3.22 -4.17 17.48
C ARG A 65 -3.48 -3.20 16.34
N ASP A 66 -4.74 -2.81 16.10
CA ASP A 66 -5.08 -1.86 15.06
C ASP A 66 -4.34 -0.54 15.30
N HIS A 67 -3.51 -0.14 14.32
CA HIS A 67 -2.68 1.06 14.39
C HIS A 67 -3.50 2.35 14.59
N ARG A 68 -4.74 2.41 14.08
CA ARG A 68 -5.62 3.57 14.22
C ARG A 68 -6.00 3.77 15.69
N ARG A 69 -6.29 2.66 16.40
CA ARG A 69 -6.60 2.68 17.82
C ARG A 69 -5.36 2.92 18.68
N LEU A 70 -4.29 2.15 18.43
CA LEU A 70 -3.04 2.29 19.17
C LEU A 70 -2.39 3.65 18.92
N GLY A 71 -2.44 4.17 17.69
CA GLY A 71 -1.93 5.49 17.33
C GLY A 71 -2.58 6.61 18.15
N ALA A 72 -3.91 6.58 18.29
CA ALA A 72 -4.63 7.54 19.11
C ALA A 72 -4.35 7.34 20.61
N GLN A 73 -4.40 6.10 21.12
CA GLN A 73 -4.18 5.80 22.54
C GLN A 73 -2.77 6.17 23.02
N LEU A 74 -1.77 6.00 22.18
CA LEU A 74 -0.37 6.28 22.49
C LEU A 74 0.07 7.70 22.09
N ASP A 75 -0.84 8.49 21.51
CA ASP A 75 -0.54 9.83 21.01
C ASP A 75 0.60 9.85 19.99
N LEU A 76 0.48 8.97 18.96
CA LEU A 76 1.52 8.81 17.94
C LEU A 76 1.28 9.69 16.72
N PHE A 77 0.05 9.82 16.29
CA PHE A 77 -0.34 10.57 15.10
C PHE A 77 -1.83 10.86 15.07
N HIS A 78 -2.22 11.78 14.19
CA HIS A 78 -3.61 12.00 13.81
C HIS A 78 -3.75 12.25 12.30
N MET A 79 -4.98 12.23 11.82
CA MET A 79 -5.36 12.60 10.47
C MET A 79 -6.36 13.74 10.51
N GLU A 80 -6.29 14.66 9.54
CA GLU A 80 -7.17 15.80 9.42
C GLU A 80 -7.99 15.74 8.13
N GLU A 81 -9.20 16.28 8.16
CA GLU A 81 -10.05 16.36 6.96
C GLU A 81 -9.44 17.26 5.87
N SER A 82 -8.66 18.26 6.28
CA SER A 82 -7.94 19.16 5.37
C SER A 82 -6.78 18.48 4.62
N ALA A 83 -6.35 17.30 5.07
CA ALA A 83 -5.24 16.54 4.49
C ALA A 83 -5.58 15.04 4.43
N PRO A 84 -6.58 14.63 3.63
CA PRO A 84 -7.06 13.26 3.59
C PRO A 84 -5.96 12.29 3.16
N GLY A 85 -5.76 11.24 3.96
CA GLY A 85 -4.73 10.23 3.72
C GLY A 85 -3.31 10.63 4.12
N MET A 86 -3.10 11.84 4.61
CA MET A 86 -1.82 12.33 5.11
C MET A 86 -1.78 12.29 6.64
N VAL A 87 -0.65 11.87 7.20
CA VAL A 87 -0.49 11.65 8.63
C VAL A 87 0.29 12.78 9.27
N PHE A 88 -0.26 13.35 10.35
CA PHE A 88 0.42 14.31 11.21
C PHE A 88 1.07 13.54 12.37
N TRP A 89 2.39 13.43 12.34
CA TRP A 89 3.16 12.70 13.34
C TRP A 89 3.39 13.54 14.60
N HIS A 90 3.01 13.01 15.75
CA HIS A 90 3.31 13.61 17.06
C HIS A 90 4.73 13.23 17.52
N PRO A 91 5.28 13.85 18.56
CA PRO A 91 6.67 13.61 18.95
C PRO A 91 7.02 12.13 19.20
N LYS A 92 6.14 11.38 19.85
CA LYS A 92 6.34 9.95 20.08
C LYS A 92 6.29 9.14 18.79
N GLY A 93 5.31 9.44 17.92
CA GLY A 93 5.17 8.81 16.61
C GLY A 93 6.34 9.13 15.70
N TRP A 94 6.82 10.38 15.72
CA TRP A 94 8.01 10.78 14.97
C TRP A 94 9.27 10.06 15.44
N THR A 95 9.42 9.87 16.74
CA THR A 95 10.52 9.05 17.29
C THR A 95 10.44 7.61 16.76
N LEU A 96 9.27 7.01 16.76
CA LEU A 96 9.05 5.66 16.22
C LEU A 96 9.40 5.60 14.72
N TRP A 97 8.93 6.59 13.94
CA TRP A 97 9.28 6.71 12.52
C TRP A 97 10.80 6.71 12.30
N GLN A 98 11.50 7.58 13.02
CA GLN A 98 12.96 7.69 12.93
C GLN A 98 13.69 6.38 13.27
N GLN A 99 13.20 5.61 14.25
CA GLN A 99 13.79 4.30 14.57
C GLN A 99 13.63 3.31 13.42
N VAL A 100 12.46 3.27 12.76
CA VAL A 100 12.24 2.41 11.60
C VAL A 100 13.13 2.85 10.43
N GLU A 101 13.20 4.15 10.16
CA GLU A 101 14.02 4.71 9.09
C GLU A 101 15.52 4.43 9.31
N GLN A 102 16.02 4.60 10.54
CA GLN A 102 17.41 4.28 10.90
C GLN A 102 17.71 2.78 10.75
N TYR A 103 16.76 1.93 11.13
CA TYR A 103 16.90 0.48 10.91
C TYR A 103 17.03 0.18 9.43
N MET A 104 16.19 0.75 8.57
CA MET A 104 16.26 0.53 7.12
C MET A 104 17.55 1.07 6.50
N ARG A 105 18.08 2.22 6.98
CA ARG A 105 19.41 2.72 6.54
C ARG A 105 20.52 1.71 6.85
N ARG A 106 20.48 1.10 8.02
CA ARG A 106 21.44 0.05 8.37
C ARG A 106 21.31 -1.15 7.44
N VAL A 107 20.09 -1.60 7.15
CA VAL A 107 19.84 -2.67 6.19
C VAL A 107 20.36 -2.31 4.80
N TYR A 108 20.17 -1.08 4.33
CA TYR A 108 20.74 -0.62 3.07
C TYR A 108 22.26 -0.74 3.06
N LEU A 109 22.92 -0.21 4.08
CA LEU A 109 24.38 -0.23 4.19
C LEU A 109 24.93 -1.66 4.21
N GLU A 110 24.35 -2.53 5.03
CA GLU A 110 24.76 -3.94 5.18
C GLU A 110 24.59 -4.75 3.88
N ASN A 111 23.68 -4.33 3.00
CA ASN A 111 23.40 -4.99 1.72
C ASN A 111 23.98 -4.24 0.48
N GLY A 112 24.84 -3.26 0.71
CA GLY A 112 25.53 -2.52 -0.34
C GLY A 112 24.63 -1.59 -1.15
N TYR A 113 23.53 -1.10 -0.56
CA TYR A 113 22.70 -0.05 -1.14
C TYR A 113 23.25 1.32 -0.80
N LEU A 114 23.22 2.21 -1.78
CA LEU A 114 23.53 3.62 -1.62
C LEU A 114 22.24 4.40 -1.44
N GLU A 115 22.11 5.11 -0.33
CA GLU A 115 20.97 6.00 -0.14
C GLU A 115 21.11 7.21 -1.05
N VAL A 116 20.06 7.49 -1.81
CA VAL A 116 19.96 8.67 -2.69
C VAL A 116 18.69 9.44 -2.35
N ARG A 117 18.61 10.69 -2.81
CA ARG A 117 17.41 11.50 -2.68
C ARG A 117 17.19 12.33 -3.92
N GLY A 118 16.05 12.10 -4.58
CA GLY A 118 15.59 12.88 -5.72
C GLY A 118 14.57 13.95 -5.30
N PRO A 119 14.27 14.92 -6.19
CA PRO A 119 13.18 15.87 -6.01
C PRO A 119 11.84 15.17 -5.84
N SER A 120 10.99 15.72 -4.98
CA SER A 120 9.61 15.19 -4.80
C SER A 120 8.67 15.58 -5.92
N VAL A 121 8.92 16.71 -6.60
CA VAL A 121 8.13 17.23 -7.70
C VAL A 121 8.99 17.26 -8.96
N LEU A 122 8.50 16.65 -10.03
CA LEU A 122 9.23 16.48 -11.29
C LEU A 122 8.31 16.82 -12.47
N PRO A 123 8.89 17.30 -13.60
CA PRO A 123 8.10 17.75 -14.73
C PRO A 123 7.36 16.60 -15.44
N ARG A 124 6.21 16.93 -16.01
CA ARG A 124 5.35 16.03 -16.77
C ARG A 124 6.10 15.21 -17.81
N SER A 125 7.06 15.82 -18.52
CA SER A 125 7.84 15.14 -19.56
C SER A 125 8.57 13.88 -19.09
N LEU A 126 9.03 13.85 -17.83
CA LEU A 126 9.63 12.65 -17.26
C LEU A 126 8.60 11.53 -17.12
N TRP A 127 7.40 11.88 -16.67
CA TRP A 127 6.31 10.93 -16.46
C TRP A 127 5.72 10.39 -17.76
N GLU A 128 5.72 11.20 -18.83
CA GLU A 128 5.40 10.75 -20.18
C GLU A 128 6.45 9.77 -20.70
N THR A 129 7.73 10.12 -20.59
CA THR A 129 8.84 9.25 -21.03
C THR A 129 8.81 7.88 -20.34
N THR A 130 8.40 7.82 -19.09
CA THR A 130 8.36 6.58 -18.29
C THR A 130 6.99 5.89 -18.32
N GLY A 131 6.01 6.40 -19.06
CA GLY A 131 4.67 5.83 -19.20
C GLY A 131 3.75 6.04 -17.98
N HIS A 132 4.23 6.71 -16.94
CA HIS A 132 3.40 6.95 -15.73
C HIS A 132 2.25 7.90 -16.02
N TRP A 133 2.47 8.89 -16.90
CA TRP A 133 1.44 9.88 -17.24
C TRP A 133 0.23 9.23 -17.92
N ASP A 134 0.46 8.30 -18.84
CA ASP A 134 -0.61 7.65 -19.59
C ASP A 134 -1.37 6.60 -18.76
N ASN A 135 -0.66 5.92 -17.85
CA ASN A 135 -1.22 4.79 -17.11
C ASN A 135 -1.73 5.14 -15.70
N TYR A 136 -1.24 6.23 -15.09
CA TYR A 136 -1.48 6.53 -13.66
C TYR A 136 -1.91 7.96 -13.37
N ARG A 137 -2.11 8.81 -14.39
CA ARG A 137 -2.43 10.23 -14.22
C ARG A 137 -3.57 10.48 -13.24
N GLU A 138 -4.62 9.68 -13.29
CA GLU A 138 -5.80 9.82 -12.41
C GLU A 138 -5.46 9.65 -10.92
N ASN A 139 -4.36 8.98 -10.61
CA ASN A 139 -3.88 8.73 -9.25
C ASN A 139 -2.66 9.59 -8.88
N MET A 140 -2.26 10.54 -9.73
CA MET A 140 -1.12 11.42 -9.48
C MET A 140 -1.58 12.79 -9.01
N PHE A 141 -0.89 13.34 -8.02
CA PHE A 141 -1.03 14.75 -7.66
C PHE A 141 -0.30 15.62 -8.68
N VAL A 142 -1.05 16.35 -9.47
CA VAL A 142 -0.53 17.24 -10.52
C VAL A 142 -0.61 18.68 -10.05
N THR A 143 0.40 19.46 -10.33
CA THR A 143 0.44 20.91 -10.07
C THR A 143 0.99 21.64 -11.28
N GLU A 144 0.65 22.93 -11.41
CA GLU A 144 1.17 23.80 -12.44
C GLU A 144 2.04 24.90 -11.82
N SER A 145 3.18 25.19 -12.42
CA SER A 145 4.03 26.31 -12.09
C SER A 145 4.66 26.86 -13.37
N GLU A 146 4.68 28.18 -13.53
CA GLU A 146 5.25 28.86 -14.69
C GLU A 146 4.74 28.31 -16.03
N LYS A 147 3.44 28.01 -16.11
CA LYS A 147 2.76 27.42 -17.29
C LYS A 147 3.33 26.05 -17.70
N ARG A 148 3.84 25.29 -16.74
CA ARG A 148 4.33 23.91 -16.93
C ARG A 148 3.68 22.98 -15.95
N ASP A 149 3.33 21.79 -16.40
CA ASP A 149 2.80 20.71 -15.58
C ASP A 149 3.93 19.98 -14.84
N TYR A 150 3.72 19.78 -13.57
CA TYR A 150 4.55 18.97 -12.69
C TYR A 150 3.67 17.94 -11.96
N ALA A 151 4.29 16.90 -11.48
CA ALA A 151 3.60 15.97 -10.59
C ALA A 151 4.47 15.62 -9.38
N LEU A 152 3.81 15.40 -8.24
CA LEU A 152 4.41 14.74 -7.11
C LEU A 152 4.77 13.31 -7.55
N LYS A 153 6.00 12.88 -7.28
CA LYS A 153 6.47 11.57 -7.74
C LYS A 153 5.61 10.43 -7.20
N PRO A 154 4.97 9.62 -8.05
CA PRO A 154 4.26 8.42 -7.62
C PRO A 154 5.22 7.27 -7.30
N MET A 155 6.44 7.33 -7.86
CA MET A 155 7.51 6.34 -7.68
C MET A 155 8.88 7.01 -7.71
N ASN A 156 9.86 6.44 -7.00
CA ASN A 156 11.24 6.93 -6.97
C ASN A 156 12.06 6.51 -8.20
N CYS A 157 11.69 5.40 -8.86
CA CYS A 157 12.49 4.78 -9.92
C CYS A 157 12.94 5.71 -11.06
N PRO A 158 12.07 6.58 -11.62
CA PRO A 158 12.51 7.50 -12.67
C PRO A 158 13.60 8.47 -12.21
N GLY A 159 13.53 8.93 -10.95
CA GLY A 159 14.58 9.77 -10.35
C GLY A 159 15.92 9.02 -10.23
N HIS A 160 15.88 7.75 -9.86
CA HIS A 160 17.08 6.90 -9.79
C HIS A 160 17.74 6.72 -11.17
N ILE A 161 16.93 6.60 -12.23
CA ILE A 161 17.47 6.54 -13.60
C ILE A 161 18.16 7.85 -13.99
N LEU A 162 17.61 9.00 -13.59
CA LEU A 162 18.26 10.28 -13.83
C LEU A 162 19.60 10.40 -13.08
N ILE A 163 19.67 9.91 -11.84
CA ILE A 163 20.93 9.82 -11.08
C ILE A 163 21.92 8.88 -11.78
N TYR A 164 21.44 7.72 -12.21
CA TYR A 164 22.25 6.74 -12.94
C TYR A 164 22.84 7.34 -14.22
N ASN A 165 22.04 8.06 -15.00
CA ASN A 165 22.46 8.66 -16.28
C ASN A 165 23.38 9.87 -16.10
N LYS A 166 23.61 10.35 -14.89
CA LYS A 166 24.55 11.43 -14.62
C LYS A 166 25.99 10.95 -14.71
N GLY A 167 26.67 11.32 -15.81
CA GLY A 167 28.06 10.95 -16.07
C GLY A 167 28.25 9.57 -16.73
N VAL A 168 29.45 9.35 -17.23
CA VAL A 168 29.84 8.09 -17.87
C VAL A 168 30.12 7.02 -16.82
N LYS A 169 29.59 5.83 -17.04
CA LYS A 169 29.81 4.65 -16.18
C LYS A 169 30.38 3.50 -16.98
N SER A 170 31.25 2.74 -16.34
CA SER A 170 31.77 1.49 -16.88
C SER A 170 30.87 0.32 -16.47
N TYR A 171 30.85 -0.74 -17.27
CA TYR A 171 30.22 -2.00 -16.88
C TYR A 171 30.80 -2.60 -15.56
N ARG A 172 32.02 -2.19 -15.21
CA ARG A 172 32.71 -2.60 -13.99
C ARG A 172 32.16 -1.93 -12.73
N ASP A 173 31.42 -0.82 -12.90
CA ASP A 173 30.75 -0.10 -11.80
C ASP A 173 29.42 -0.74 -11.43
N LEU A 174 28.99 -1.75 -12.18
CA LEU A 174 27.72 -2.45 -11.98
C LEU A 174 27.90 -3.74 -11.17
N PRO A 175 26.89 -4.16 -10.40
CA PRO A 175 25.58 -3.53 -10.24
C PRO A 175 25.61 -2.34 -9.29
N LEU A 176 24.86 -1.28 -9.59
CA LEU A 176 24.54 -0.21 -8.66
C LEU A 176 23.21 -0.51 -7.96
N ARG A 177 23.18 -0.30 -6.64
CA ARG A 177 21.99 -0.47 -5.81
C ARG A 177 21.65 0.83 -5.14
N PHE A 178 20.49 1.42 -5.50
CA PHE A 178 20.00 2.65 -4.89
C PHE A 178 18.78 2.38 -4.04
N GLY A 179 18.67 3.09 -2.92
CA GLY A 179 17.51 3.12 -2.07
C GLY A 179 17.13 4.57 -1.74
N GLU A 180 15.85 4.85 -1.63
CA GLU A 180 15.33 6.17 -1.29
C GLU A 180 14.11 6.04 -0.38
N PHE A 181 14.05 6.86 0.66
CA PHE A 181 12.84 7.10 1.44
C PHE A 181 12.03 8.20 0.75
N GLY A 182 10.91 7.81 0.13
CA GLY A 182 10.06 8.70 -0.66
C GLY A 182 8.57 8.50 -0.42
#